data_133b0387691b936a341068330c4f11cb
#
_entry.id   133b0387691b936a341068330c4f11cb
#
_cell.length_a   1.000
_cell.length_b   1.000
_cell.length_c   1.000
_cell.angle_alpha   90.00
_cell.angle_beta   90.00
_cell.angle_gamma   90.00
#
_symmetry.space_group_name_H-M   'P 1'
#
loop_
_entity.id
_entity.type
_entity.pdbx_description
1 polymer ?
#
loop_
_entity_poly.entity_id
_entity_poly.type
_entity_poly.pdbx_seq_one_letter_code
_entity_poly.pdbx_strand_id
1 'polypeptide(L)'
;MRVTLRMVIFFLSLCAATPATAKPLHHFVFFGQDREKLQTTKSFLETKAFEGAQVAYMWRQLEPGKDEYDFSMIREDLAFLSQHGKKLWVQLQDVTFSERWVPVPRYLTRDPQYHGGANRQYQYKADDEEHAAAAGWAARRWDPAVQDRFHKLLAAMAKEFDGKIEGINFAESSVTFGSTGKLYPEGFTPEVYRDALVTNLKALKRAFSKSIVVQYANFMPGEWRPSDDRGYLRAVFKTAKETKAGVGGPDLLPYQRGHMGNSYELIKELAGEVTVAIAVQDGNYAHINPKTGKRVTIAELIAFASDYLKADYIFWCTEEPYYSNDLVGFMRK
;
A
#
# COMPACT_ATOMS: atom_id res chain seq x y z
N MET A 1 50.59 -58.17 29.89
CA MET A 1 49.37 -57.66 29.21
C MET A 1 49.27 -56.16 29.52
N ARG A 2 49.60 -55.32 28.54
CA ARG A 2 49.54 -53.85 28.69
C ARG A 2 48.28 -53.36 28.00
N VAL A 3 47.34 -52.82 28.74
CA VAL A 3 46.10 -52.21 28.24
C VAL A 3 46.36 -50.75 27.95
N THR A 4 46.30 -50.37 26.69
CA THR A 4 46.48 -48.97 26.20
C THR A 4 45.11 -48.30 26.18
N LEU A 5 44.89 -47.33 27.07
CA LEU A 5 43.67 -46.51 27.14
C LEU A 5 43.72 -45.43 26.04
N ARG A 6 42.86 -45.50 25.03
CA ARG A 6 42.68 -44.45 24.01
C ARG A 6 41.66 -43.42 24.50
N MET A 7 42.13 -42.22 24.74
CA MET A 7 41.34 -41.05 25.10
C MET A 7 40.75 -40.46 23.83
N VAL A 8 39.43 -40.51 23.67
CA VAL A 8 38.72 -39.87 22.58
C VAL A 8 38.35 -38.43 23.01
N ILE A 9 38.99 -37.45 22.41
CA ILE A 9 38.67 -36.03 22.63
C ILE A 9 37.53 -35.65 21.71
N PHE A 10 36.36 -35.35 22.27
CA PHE A 10 35.23 -34.75 21.54
C PHE A 10 35.47 -33.25 21.43
N PHE A 11 35.68 -32.78 20.22
CA PHE A 11 35.63 -31.34 19.91
C PHE A 11 34.14 -30.91 19.79
N LEU A 12 33.64 -30.23 20.81
CA LEU A 12 32.37 -29.47 20.69
C LEU A 12 32.64 -28.22 19.86
N SER A 13 32.23 -28.24 18.59
CA SER A 13 32.21 -27.06 17.76
C SER A 13 31.06 -26.15 18.22
N LEU A 14 31.39 -25.08 18.95
CA LEU A 14 30.45 -24.02 19.31
C LEU A 14 30.17 -23.20 18.04
N CYS A 15 29.08 -23.49 17.32
CA CYS A 15 28.57 -22.59 16.29
C CYS A 15 28.06 -21.33 17.00
N ALA A 16 28.87 -20.29 17.02
CA ALA A 16 28.43 -18.95 17.39
C ALA A 16 27.41 -18.46 16.30
N ALA A 17 26.15 -18.48 16.65
CA ALA A 17 25.12 -17.84 15.82
C ALA A 17 25.41 -16.33 15.81
N THR A 18 25.87 -15.82 14.67
CA THR A 18 25.95 -14.37 14.43
C THR A 18 24.56 -13.79 14.60
N PRO A 19 24.38 -12.74 15.40
CA PRO A 19 23.07 -12.08 15.51
C PRO A 19 22.68 -11.60 14.11
N ALA A 20 21.53 -12.04 13.63
CA ALA A 20 20.95 -11.54 12.38
C ALA A 20 20.80 -10.02 12.54
N THR A 21 21.56 -9.25 11.77
CA THR A 21 21.38 -7.79 11.73
C THR A 21 19.97 -7.50 11.32
N ALA A 22 19.25 -6.72 12.14
CA ALA A 22 17.88 -6.30 11.82
C ALA A 22 17.88 -5.64 10.44
N LYS A 23 16.97 -6.06 9.57
CA LYS A 23 16.80 -5.48 8.24
C LYS A 23 16.49 -3.99 8.38
N PRO A 24 17.16 -3.10 7.63
CA PRO A 24 16.87 -1.66 7.73
C PRO A 24 15.43 -1.37 7.29
N LEU A 25 14.72 -0.53 8.05
CA LEU A 25 13.42 0.00 7.70
C LEU A 25 13.64 1.31 6.92
N HIS A 26 13.14 1.37 5.69
CA HIS A 26 13.24 2.56 4.84
C HIS A 26 12.11 3.54 5.14
N HIS A 27 12.45 4.81 5.41
CA HIS A 27 11.50 5.84 5.80
C HIS A 27 11.23 6.80 4.64
N PHE A 28 9.97 6.85 4.21
CA PHE A 28 9.47 7.77 3.20
C PHE A 28 8.39 8.67 3.80
N VAL A 29 8.20 9.86 3.23
CA VAL A 29 7.11 10.75 3.63
C VAL A 29 6.00 10.69 2.57
N PHE A 30 4.76 10.48 3.01
CA PHE A 30 3.58 10.46 2.15
C PHE A 30 2.96 11.85 2.07
N PHE A 31 2.93 12.42 0.88
CA PHE A 31 2.38 13.74 0.60
C PHE A 31 0.98 13.72 -0.02
N GLY A 32 0.37 12.53 -0.18
CA GLY A 32 -0.90 12.43 -0.91
C GLY A 32 -0.75 13.01 -2.31
N GLN A 33 -1.67 13.90 -2.69
CA GLN A 33 -1.64 14.65 -3.96
C GLN A 33 -1.07 16.06 -3.81
N ASP A 34 -0.58 16.42 -2.64
CA ASP A 34 -0.08 17.77 -2.32
C ASP A 34 1.38 17.93 -2.76
N ARG A 35 1.57 18.17 -4.06
CA ARG A 35 2.88 18.40 -4.66
C ARG A 35 3.53 19.72 -4.24
N GLU A 36 2.74 20.72 -3.87
CA GLU A 36 3.26 21.98 -3.31
C GLU A 36 3.89 21.72 -1.94
N LYS A 37 3.21 20.96 -1.10
CA LYS A 37 3.76 20.55 0.21
C LYS A 37 5.02 19.70 0.06
N LEU A 38 5.08 18.81 -0.92
CA LEU A 38 6.29 18.05 -1.26
C LEU A 38 7.49 18.98 -1.48
N GLN A 39 7.30 20.05 -2.25
CA GLN A 39 8.39 20.96 -2.64
C GLN A 39 8.77 21.96 -1.57
N THR A 40 7.85 22.30 -0.67
CA THR A 40 8.04 23.37 0.33
C THR A 40 8.37 22.86 1.73
N THR A 41 8.20 21.59 2.04
CA THR A 41 8.44 21.02 3.37
C THR A 41 9.94 20.85 3.64
N LYS A 42 10.59 21.92 4.18
CA LYS A 42 12.02 21.93 4.52
C LYS A 42 12.42 20.78 5.45
N SER A 43 11.60 20.48 6.46
CA SER A 43 11.88 19.40 7.41
C SER A 43 12.03 18.02 6.73
N PHE A 44 11.26 17.75 5.67
CA PHE A 44 11.44 16.57 4.86
C PHE A 44 12.76 16.57 4.09
N LEU A 45 13.05 17.68 3.41
CA LEU A 45 14.26 17.78 2.57
C LEU A 45 15.56 17.69 3.39
N GLU A 46 15.58 18.31 4.58
CA GLU A 46 16.75 18.40 5.45
C GLU A 46 16.96 17.14 6.33
N THR A 47 15.91 16.38 6.62
CA THR A 47 16.04 15.19 7.49
C THR A 47 16.57 14.01 6.69
N LYS A 48 17.82 13.62 6.97
CA LYS A 48 18.54 12.56 6.26
C LYS A 48 17.85 11.19 6.37
N ALA A 49 17.21 10.92 7.50
CA ALA A 49 16.51 9.66 7.72
C ALA A 49 15.31 9.45 6.77
N PHE A 50 14.74 10.50 6.20
CA PHE A 50 13.74 10.37 5.14
C PHE A 50 14.44 10.15 3.79
N GLU A 51 14.32 8.96 3.25
CA GLU A 51 15.00 8.56 2.01
C GLU A 51 14.27 9.01 0.74
N GLY A 52 12.96 9.27 0.84
CA GLY A 52 12.16 9.66 -0.31
C GLY A 52 10.75 10.09 0.06
N ALA A 53 9.96 10.34 -0.98
CA ALA A 53 8.56 10.69 -0.87
C ALA A 53 7.68 9.65 -1.58
N GLN A 54 6.50 9.37 -0.99
CA GLN A 54 5.39 8.72 -1.67
C GLN A 54 4.40 9.80 -2.10
N VAL A 55 4.05 9.82 -3.39
CA VAL A 55 3.13 10.78 -3.99
C VAL A 55 2.02 10.05 -4.71
N ALA A 56 0.78 10.49 -4.53
CA ALA A 56 -0.39 9.90 -5.15
C ALA A 56 -0.75 10.62 -6.46
N TYR A 57 -0.95 9.84 -7.51
CA TYR A 57 -1.37 10.32 -8.83
C TYR A 57 -2.64 9.61 -9.26
N MET A 58 -3.67 10.37 -9.63
CA MET A 58 -4.92 9.80 -10.10
C MET A 58 -4.80 9.34 -11.56
N TRP A 59 -5.40 8.21 -11.90
CA TRP A 59 -5.48 7.73 -13.28
C TRP A 59 -5.97 8.81 -14.25
N ARG A 60 -7.04 9.54 -13.89
CA ARG A 60 -7.58 10.62 -14.74
C ARG A 60 -6.59 11.75 -15.08
N GLN A 61 -5.57 11.96 -14.25
CA GLN A 61 -4.54 12.97 -14.47
C GLN A 61 -3.48 12.45 -15.44
N LEU A 62 -3.18 11.15 -15.36
CA LEU A 62 -2.13 10.50 -16.14
C LEU A 62 -2.59 10.10 -17.55
N GLU A 63 -3.90 10.01 -17.79
CA GLU A 63 -4.52 9.69 -19.07
C GLU A 63 -5.70 10.67 -19.32
N PRO A 64 -5.43 11.94 -19.69
CA PRO A 64 -6.47 12.94 -19.92
C PRO A 64 -7.38 12.61 -21.09
N GLY A 65 -6.89 11.93 -22.12
CA GLY A 65 -7.61 11.41 -23.29
C GLY A 65 -7.28 9.94 -23.53
N LYS A 66 -8.10 9.26 -24.34
CA LYS A 66 -7.87 7.84 -24.66
C LYS A 66 -6.54 7.70 -25.44
N ASP A 67 -5.62 6.88 -24.89
CA ASP A 67 -4.25 6.69 -25.40
C ASP A 67 -3.38 7.96 -25.39
N GLU A 68 -3.80 9.01 -24.68
CA GLU A 68 -3.04 10.23 -24.44
C GLU A 68 -2.54 10.23 -23.00
N TYR A 69 -1.23 10.13 -22.81
CA TYR A 69 -0.62 10.02 -21.47
C TYR A 69 0.14 11.30 -21.14
N ASP A 70 -0.17 11.89 -19.98
CA ASP A 70 0.57 13.01 -19.40
C ASP A 70 1.24 12.62 -18.10
N PHE A 71 2.53 12.41 -18.13
CA PHE A 71 3.36 12.07 -16.99
C PHE A 71 4.24 13.25 -16.52
N SER A 72 3.92 14.47 -16.93
CA SER A 72 4.68 15.69 -16.58
C SER A 72 4.86 15.82 -15.08
N MET A 73 3.79 15.61 -14.29
CA MET A 73 3.83 15.67 -12.83
C MET A 73 4.82 14.68 -12.23
N ILE A 74 4.83 13.43 -12.72
CA ILE A 74 5.76 12.39 -12.20
C ILE A 74 7.20 12.76 -12.58
N ARG A 75 7.44 13.25 -13.80
CA ARG A 75 8.78 13.68 -14.22
C ARG A 75 9.32 14.83 -13.38
N GLU A 76 8.48 15.84 -13.12
CA GLU A 76 8.85 17.00 -12.30
C GLU A 76 9.18 16.59 -10.87
N ASP A 77 8.32 15.77 -10.23
CA ASP A 77 8.54 15.31 -8.86
C ASP A 77 9.78 14.40 -8.75
N LEU A 78 9.99 13.51 -9.71
CA LEU A 78 11.19 12.68 -9.77
C LEU A 78 12.46 13.52 -9.92
N ALA A 79 12.45 14.53 -10.80
CA ALA A 79 13.57 15.43 -10.98
C ALA A 79 13.85 16.26 -9.72
N PHE A 80 12.81 16.82 -9.11
CA PHE A 80 12.92 17.58 -7.87
C PHE A 80 13.51 16.75 -6.73
N LEU A 81 12.97 15.56 -6.50
CA LEU A 81 13.46 14.66 -5.44
C LEU A 81 14.91 14.22 -5.70
N SER A 82 15.25 13.89 -6.95
CA SER A 82 16.61 13.51 -7.32
C SER A 82 17.63 14.60 -7.06
N GLN A 83 17.29 15.88 -7.30
CA GLN A 83 18.15 17.04 -6.99
C GLN A 83 18.43 17.17 -5.49
N HIS A 84 17.53 16.66 -4.64
CA HIS A 84 17.68 16.66 -3.19
C HIS A 84 18.20 15.32 -2.61
N GLY A 85 18.66 14.41 -3.48
CA GLY A 85 19.13 13.08 -3.05
C GLY A 85 18.03 12.21 -2.47
N LYS A 86 16.76 12.46 -2.85
CA LYS A 86 15.58 11.72 -2.40
C LYS A 86 15.03 10.86 -3.54
N LYS A 87 14.29 9.82 -3.18
CA LYS A 87 13.67 8.88 -4.11
C LYS A 87 12.17 9.13 -4.23
N LEU A 88 11.59 8.79 -5.37
CA LEU A 88 10.15 8.84 -5.60
C LEU A 88 9.53 7.45 -5.48
N TRP A 89 8.43 7.36 -4.72
CA TRP A 89 7.51 6.24 -4.70
C TRP A 89 6.15 6.71 -5.23
N VAL A 90 5.62 6.05 -6.26
CA VAL A 90 4.36 6.39 -6.91
C VAL A 90 3.22 5.59 -6.26
N GLN A 91 2.18 6.27 -5.78
CA GLN A 91 0.90 5.64 -5.44
C GLN A 91 -0.09 5.91 -6.57
N LEU A 92 -0.46 4.89 -7.34
CA LEU A 92 -1.43 5.01 -8.42
C LEU A 92 -2.86 4.89 -7.87
N GLN A 93 -3.64 5.96 -8.04
CA GLN A 93 -4.97 6.09 -7.49
C GLN A 93 -6.05 5.90 -8.56
N ASP A 94 -6.86 4.88 -8.37
CA ASP A 94 -8.08 4.59 -9.13
C ASP A 94 -9.34 4.60 -8.23
N VAL A 95 -9.18 5.11 -7.01
CA VAL A 95 -10.27 5.33 -6.02
C VAL A 95 -10.17 6.74 -5.44
N THR A 96 -11.28 7.25 -4.92
CA THR A 96 -11.32 8.49 -4.13
C THR A 96 -12.23 8.32 -2.93
N PHE A 97 -11.96 9.09 -1.87
CA PHE A 97 -12.84 9.28 -0.71
C PHE A 97 -13.53 10.64 -0.75
N SER A 98 -13.68 11.22 -1.95
CA SER A 98 -14.36 12.48 -2.21
C SER A 98 -15.39 12.30 -3.33
N GLU A 99 -16.58 12.81 -3.12
CA GLU A 99 -17.64 12.80 -4.15
C GLU A 99 -17.31 13.69 -5.34
N ARG A 100 -16.45 14.70 -5.14
CA ARG A 100 -16.11 15.71 -6.16
C ARG A 100 -15.34 15.14 -7.35
N TRP A 101 -14.57 14.06 -7.14
CA TRP A 101 -13.57 13.61 -8.10
C TRP A 101 -13.78 12.16 -8.47
N VAL A 102 -14.12 11.92 -9.72
CA VAL A 102 -14.09 10.57 -10.30
C VAL A 102 -12.62 10.26 -10.64
N PRO A 103 -12.04 9.15 -10.17
CA PRO A 103 -10.60 8.87 -10.30
C PRO A 103 -10.17 8.44 -11.70
N VAL A 104 -11.09 8.06 -12.57
CA VAL A 104 -10.82 7.54 -13.91
C VAL A 104 -10.93 8.62 -14.98
N PRO A 105 -10.28 8.45 -16.15
CA PRO A 105 -10.40 9.35 -17.32
C PRO A 105 -11.84 9.63 -17.73
N ARG A 106 -12.09 10.84 -18.25
CA ARG A 106 -13.44 11.26 -18.62
C ARG A 106 -14.09 10.41 -19.72
N TYR A 107 -13.29 9.90 -20.65
CA TYR A 107 -13.84 9.06 -21.72
C TYR A 107 -14.41 7.75 -21.18
N LEU A 108 -13.85 7.17 -20.10
CA LEU A 108 -14.38 5.98 -19.45
C LEU A 108 -15.76 6.21 -18.81
N THR A 109 -16.05 7.45 -18.39
CA THR A 109 -17.36 7.78 -17.81
C THR A 109 -18.41 8.13 -18.85
N ARG A 110 -18.03 8.39 -20.11
CA ARG A 110 -18.93 8.87 -21.17
C ARG A 110 -19.24 7.85 -22.24
N ASP A 111 -18.28 7.00 -22.56
CA ASP A 111 -18.44 5.96 -23.56
C ASP A 111 -19.12 4.73 -22.95
N PRO A 112 -20.30 4.32 -23.49
CA PRO A 112 -21.08 3.21 -22.93
C PRO A 112 -20.34 1.89 -22.81
N GLN A 113 -19.32 1.64 -23.64
CA GLN A 113 -18.53 0.40 -23.60
C GLN A 113 -17.81 0.17 -22.27
N TYR A 114 -17.63 1.22 -21.45
CA TYR A 114 -16.95 1.13 -20.14
C TYR A 114 -17.93 1.13 -18.95
N HIS A 115 -19.23 1.04 -19.20
CA HIS A 115 -20.30 0.98 -18.18
C HIS A 115 -20.15 2.06 -17.09
N GLY A 116 -19.73 3.29 -17.48
CA GLY A 116 -19.51 4.42 -16.59
C GLY A 116 -18.11 4.49 -15.96
N GLY A 117 -17.25 3.49 -16.15
CA GLY A 117 -15.83 3.47 -15.77
C GLY A 117 -15.53 3.42 -14.27
N ALA A 118 -16.41 3.99 -13.44
CA ALA A 118 -16.31 4.00 -11.98
C ALA A 118 -17.67 3.94 -11.33
N ASN A 119 -17.73 3.49 -10.08
CA ASN A 119 -18.96 3.46 -9.28
C ASN A 119 -18.77 4.21 -7.96
N ARG A 120 -19.88 4.73 -7.43
CA ARG A 120 -19.89 5.40 -6.13
C ARG A 120 -19.59 4.41 -5.03
N GLN A 121 -18.79 4.85 -4.06
CA GLN A 121 -18.61 4.21 -2.77
C GLN A 121 -19.55 4.87 -1.75
N TYR A 122 -19.89 4.14 -0.70
CA TYR A 122 -20.86 4.58 0.29
C TYR A 122 -20.28 4.44 1.71
N GLN A 123 -20.64 5.40 2.56
CA GLN A 123 -20.44 5.32 4.00
C GLN A 123 -21.80 5.04 4.64
N TYR A 124 -21.85 4.02 5.50
CA TYR A 124 -23.05 3.62 6.23
C TYR A 124 -22.69 3.08 7.60
N LYS A 125 -23.63 3.14 8.52
CA LYS A 125 -23.47 2.44 9.81
C LYS A 125 -23.71 0.94 9.59
N ALA A 126 -23.12 0.12 10.44
CA ALA A 126 -23.36 -1.32 10.42
C ALA A 126 -24.89 -1.60 10.37
N ASP A 127 -25.28 -2.45 9.42
CA ASP A 127 -26.67 -2.89 9.18
C ASP A 127 -27.66 -1.81 8.68
N ASP A 128 -27.20 -0.60 8.30
CA ASP A 128 -28.03 0.51 7.83
C ASP A 128 -27.61 0.99 6.43
N GLU A 129 -27.70 0.11 5.43
CA GLU A 129 -27.42 0.48 4.05
C GLU A 129 -28.51 1.36 3.41
N GLU A 130 -29.72 1.45 4.01
CA GLU A 130 -30.81 2.28 3.50
C GLU A 130 -30.51 3.78 3.64
N HIS A 131 -29.70 4.15 4.64
CA HIS A 131 -29.25 5.52 4.87
C HIS A 131 -27.78 5.74 4.45
N ALA A 132 -27.30 4.94 3.51
CA ALA A 132 -25.95 5.07 3.02
C ALA A 132 -25.72 6.41 2.30
N ALA A 133 -24.70 7.16 2.73
CA ALA A 133 -24.26 8.40 2.09
C ALA A 133 -23.14 8.12 1.11
N ALA A 134 -23.07 8.88 0.01
CA ALA A 134 -21.95 8.79 -0.91
C ALA A 134 -20.63 9.20 -0.22
N ALA A 135 -19.58 8.42 -0.42
CA ALA A 135 -18.28 8.61 0.25
C ALA A 135 -17.10 8.74 -0.73
N GLY A 136 -17.34 8.57 -2.01
CA GLY A 136 -16.32 8.63 -3.03
C GLY A 136 -16.60 7.77 -4.25
N TRP A 137 -15.54 7.39 -4.95
CA TRP A 137 -15.63 6.63 -6.18
C TRP A 137 -14.53 5.56 -6.25
N ALA A 138 -14.83 4.43 -6.88
CA ALA A 138 -13.84 3.41 -7.23
C ALA A 138 -13.99 3.04 -8.71
N ALA A 139 -12.86 2.86 -9.40
CA ALA A 139 -12.85 2.34 -10.77
C ALA A 139 -13.54 0.98 -10.83
N ARG A 140 -14.20 0.68 -11.94
CA ARG A 140 -14.78 -0.65 -12.22
C ARG A 140 -13.67 -1.66 -12.51
N ARG A 141 -12.86 -1.96 -11.51
CA ARG A 141 -11.70 -2.85 -11.62
C ARG A 141 -12.04 -4.21 -12.20
N TRP A 142 -13.31 -4.63 -12.08
CA TRP A 142 -13.85 -5.91 -12.57
C TRP A 142 -14.37 -5.85 -14.00
N ASP A 143 -14.54 -4.68 -14.58
CA ASP A 143 -14.98 -4.52 -15.95
C ASP A 143 -13.82 -4.77 -16.92
N PRO A 144 -13.92 -5.75 -17.87
CA PRO A 144 -12.80 -6.09 -18.74
C PRO A 144 -12.31 -4.94 -19.62
N ALA A 145 -13.23 -4.08 -20.09
CA ALA A 145 -12.87 -2.96 -20.95
C ALA A 145 -12.14 -1.85 -20.15
N VAL A 146 -12.57 -1.58 -18.91
CA VAL A 146 -11.89 -0.67 -17.98
C VAL A 146 -10.51 -1.23 -17.59
N GLN A 147 -10.44 -2.53 -17.29
CA GLN A 147 -9.21 -3.22 -16.94
C GLN A 147 -8.17 -3.18 -18.06
N ASP A 148 -8.58 -3.38 -19.32
CA ASP A 148 -7.69 -3.25 -20.49
C ASP A 148 -7.08 -1.84 -20.57
N ARG A 149 -7.89 -0.81 -20.35
CA ARG A 149 -7.40 0.58 -20.34
C ARG A 149 -6.40 0.82 -19.21
N PHE A 150 -6.71 0.31 -18.02
CA PHE A 150 -5.80 0.42 -16.87
C PHE A 150 -4.46 -0.27 -17.15
N HIS A 151 -4.47 -1.46 -17.76
CA HIS A 151 -3.23 -2.17 -18.13
C HIS A 151 -2.42 -1.42 -19.19
N LYS A 152 -3.06 -0.70 -20.13
CA LYS A 152 -2.37 0.16 -21.09
C LYS A 152 -1.69 1.35 -20.43
N LEU A 153 -2.35 1.98 -19.44
CA LEU A 153 -1.71 3.00 -18.59
C LEU A 153 -0.48 2.44 -17.89
N LEU A 154 -0.58 1.26 -17.26
CA LEU A 154 0.55 0.64 -16.55
C LEU A 154 1.74 0.40 -17.49
N ALA A 155 1.48 -0.09 -18.70
CA ALA A 155 2.52 -0.32 -19.71
C ALA A 155 3.18 0.99 -20.16
N ALA A 156 2.39 2.05 -20.38
CA ALA A 156 2.90 3.37 -20.74
C ALA A 156 3.76 3.98 -19.63
N MET A 157 3.30 3.93 -18.37
CA MET A 157 4.07 4.38 -17.21
C MET A 157 5.39 3.61 -17.05
N ALA A 158 5.34 2.29 -17.15
CA ALA A 158 6.52 1.45 -16.98
C ALA A 158 7.58 1.70 -18.06
N LYS A 159 7.18 1.94 -19.31
CA LYS A 159 8.10 2.31 -20.40
C LYS A 159 8.95 3.51 -20.04
N GLU A 160 8.43 4.44 -19.25
CA GLU A 160 9.15 5.65 -18.87
C GLU A 160 9.85 5.53 -17.51
N PHE A 161 9.22 4.89 -16.51
CA PHE A 161 9.64 4.99 -15.11
C PHE A 161 10.18 3.72 -14.48
N ASP A 162 10.04 2.53 -15.11
CA ASP A 162 10.54 1.29 -14.51
C ASP A 162 12.06 1.31 -14.33
N GLY A 163 12.49 1.18 -13.08
CA GLY A 163 13.89 1.28 -12.65
C GLY A 163 14.39 2.71 -12.43
N LYS A 164 13.52 3.75 -12.58
CA LYS A 164 13.84 5.14 -12.25
C LYS A 164 13.17 5.60 -10.96
N ILE A 165 12.01 5.06 -10.64
CA ILE A 165 11.33 5.26 -9.35
C ILE A 165 11.70 4.13 -8.40
N GLU A 166 11.67 4.39 -7.09
CA GLU A 166 11.92 3.36 -6.07
C GLU A 166 10.86 2.27 -6.12
N GLY A 167 9.60 2.67 -6.16
CA GLY A 167 8.49 1.73 -6.22
C GLY A 167 7.19 2.35 -6.68
N ILE A 168 6.21 1.48 -6.90
CA ILE A 168 4.83 1.83 -7.22
C ILE A 168 3.87 0.93 -6.46
N ASN A 169 2.81 1.49 -5.92
CA ASN A 169 1.72 0.72 -5.33
C ASN A 169 0.36 1.14 -5.87
N PHE A 170 -0.56 0.18 -5.88
CA PHE A 170 -1.97 0.47 -6.05
C PHE A 170 -2.61 1.03 -4.78
N ALA A 171 -3.73 1.72 -4.94
CA ALA A 171 -4.63 2.01 -3.84
C ALA A 171 -5.08 0.72 -3.15
N GLU A 172 -5.67 0.87 -1.96
CA GLU A 172 -6.11 -0.25 -1.14
C GLU A 172 -7.12 -1.19 -1.81
N SER A 173 -7.18 -2.41 -1.31
CA SER A 173 -8.14 -3.42 -1.75
C SER A 173 -9.56 -3.14 -1.26
N SER A 174 -9.72 -2.36 -0.18
CA SER A 174 -11.01 -2.02 0.37
C SER A 174 -11.82 -1.14 -0.59
N VAL A 175 -13.09 -1.52 -0.79
CA VAL A 175 -14.13 -0.68 -1.44
C VAL A 175 -15.43 -0.85 -0.69
N THR A 176 -16.24 0.20 -0.65
CA THR A 176 -17.47 0.24 0.16
C THR A 176 -18.70 0.31 -0.74
N PHE A 177 -19.14 -0.87 -1.21
CA PHE A 177 -20.37 -1.04 -2.01
C PHE A 177 -21.50 -1.72 -1.23
N GLY A 178 -21.47 -1.67 0.11
CA GLY A 178 -22.40 -2.38 0.94
C GLY A 178 -21.95 -3.82 1.27
N SER A 179 -22.78 -4.49 2.07
CA SER A 179 -22.55 -5.89 2.51
C SER A 179 -23.72 -6.81 2.13
N THR A 180 -24.89 -6.26 1.84
CA THR A 180 -26.13 -7.03 1.56
C THR A 180 -26.34 -7.33 0.07
N GLY A 181 -25.56 -6.69 -0.82
CA GLY A 181 -25.75 -6.74 -2.27
C GLY A 181 -26.66 -5.64 -2.84
N LYS A 182 -27.41 -4.92 -2.00
CA LYS A 182 -28.32 -3.84 -2.46
C LYS A 182 -27.59 -2.69 -3.15
N LEU A 183 -26.39 -2.38 -2.69
CA LEU A 183 -25.55 -1.28 -3.22
C LEU A 183 -24.47 -1.78 -4.20
N TYR A 184 -24.45 -3.06 -4.53
CA TYR A 184 -23.48 -3.60 -5.46
C TYR A 184 -23.66 -3.02 -6.86
N PRO A 185 -22.61 -2.49 -7.47
CA PRO A 185 -22.67 -2.11 -8.87
C PRO A 185 -22.96 -3.29 -9.80
N GLU A 186 -23.50 -2.99 -10.97
CA GLU A 186 -23.72 -4.01 -11.99
C GLU A 186 -22.44 -4.79 -12.31
N GLY A 187 -22.54 -6.12 -12.36
CA GLY A 187 -21.43 -7.04 -12.62
C GLY A 187 -20.44 -7.17 -11.46
N PHE A 188 -20.66 -6.52 -10.33
CA PHE A 188 -19.83 -6.67 -9.15
C PHE A 188 -20.30 -7.87 -8.31
N THR A 189 -19.34 -8.71 -7.93
CA THR A 189 -19.43 -9.60 -6.76
C THR A 189 -18.07 -9.59 -6.05
N PRO A 190 -18.00 -9.97 -4.78
CA PRO A 190 -16.72 -10.09 -4.08
C PRO A 190 -15.71 -11.00 -4.80
N GLU A 191 -16.17 -12.08 -5.41
CA GLU A 191 -15.34 -13.03 -6.15
C GLU A 191 -14.76 -12.40 -7.43
N VAL A 192 -15.62 -11.76 -8.22
CA VAL A 192 -15.22 -11.06 -9.45
C VAL A 192 -14.24 -9.91 -9.11
N TYR A 193 -14.48 -9.21 -8.02
CA TYR A 193 -13.59 -8.16 -7.55
C TYR A 193 -12.22 -8.72 -7.11
N ARG A 194 -12.19 -9.82 -6.36
CA ARG A 194 -10.95 -10.53 -6.01
C ARG A 194 -10.14 -10.89 -7.26
N ASP A 195 -10.79 -11.46 -8.27
CA ASP A 195 -10.12 -11.88 -9.51
C ASP A 195 -9.57 -10.69 -10.30
N ALA A 196 -10.28 -9.57 -10.25
CA ALA A 196 -9.81 -8.30 -10.83
C ALA A 196 -8.55 -7.78 -10.14
N LEU A 197 -8.50 -7.78 -8.80
CA LEU A 197 -7.31 -7.37 -8.05
C LEU A 197 -6.10 -8.27 -8.36
N VAL A 198 -6.31 -9.58 -8.40
CA VAL A 198 -5.28 -10.56 -8.77
C VAL A 198 -4.75 -10.29 -10.19
N THR A 199 -5.64 -10.03 -11.14
CA THR A 199 -5.28 -9.74 -12.53
C THR A 199 -4.51 -8.42 -12.65
N ASN A 200 -4.96 -7.38 -11.96
CA ASN A 200 -4.29 -6.07 -11.96
C ASN A 200 -2.90 -6.15 -11.31
N LEU A 201 -2.75 -6.86 -10.20
CA LEU A 201 -1.45 -7.04 -9.55
C LEU A 201 -0.45 -7.76 -10.47
N LYS A 202 -0.90 -8.83 -11.16
CA LYS A 202 -0.08 -9.51 -12.16
C LYS A 202 0.31 -8.58 -13.31
N ALA A 203 -0.60 -7.72 -13.76
CA ALA A 203 -0.32 -6.75 -14.82
C ALA A 203 0.69 -5.68 -14.37
N LEU A 204 0.53 -5.13 -13.16
CA LEU A 204 1.47 -4.16 -12.59
C LEU A 204 2.87 -4.76 -12.48
N LYS A 205 2.98 -5.98 -11.93
CA LYS A 205 4.30 -6.63 -11.76
C LYS A 205 4.96 -6.99 -13.09
N ARG A 206 4.18 -7.36 -14.13
CA ARG A 206 4.72 -7.56 -15.48
C ARG A 206 5.24 -6.26 -16.09
N ALA A 207 4.52 -5.16 -15.89
CA ALA A 207 4.91 -3.86 -16.41
C ALA A 207 6.18 -3.33 -15.69
N PHE A 208 6.19 -3.34 -14.37
CA PHE A 208 7.30 -2.86 -13.55
C PHE A 208 8.16 -4.03 -13.06
N SER A 209 9.19 -4.35 -13.84
CA SER A 209 10.08 -5.47 -13.57
C SER A 209 11.29 -5.12 -12.68
N LYS A 210 11.68 -3.85 -12.65
CA LYS A 210 12.86 -3.33 -11.94
C LYS A 210 12.49 -2.57 -10.67
N SER A 211 11.48 -1.70 -10.73
CA SER A 211 10.97 -0.98 -9.57
C SER A 211 10.18 -1.90 -8.64
N ILE A 212 10.15 -1.57 -7.36
CA ILE A 212 9.36 -2.30 -6.37
C ILE A 212 7.88 -2.11 -6.68
N VAL A 213 7.13 -3.21 -6.68
CA VAL A 213 5.67 -3.22 -6.86
C VAL A 213 5.02 -3.68 -5.58
N VAL A 214 4.01 -2.95 -5.09
CA VAL A 214 3.26 -3.29 -3.88
C VAL A 214 1.76 -3.20 -4.11
N GLN A 215 1.00 -4.14 -3.56
CA GLN A 215 -0.45 -4.04 -3.39
C GLN A 215 -0.77 -3.69 -1.94
N TYR A 216 -1.46 -2.56 -1.72
CA TYR A 216 -2.10 -2.31 -0.44
C TYR A 216 -3.32 -3.22 -0.30
N ALA A 217 -3.28 -4.16 0.64
CA ALA A 217 -4.29 -5.19 0.83
C ALA A 217 -4.69 -5.25 2.31
N ASN A 218 -5.77 -4.56 2.67
CA ASN A 218 -6.26 -4.43 4.04
C ASN A 218 -7.56 -5.20 4.30
N PHE A 219 -8.61 -4.93 3.53
CA PHE A 219 -9.91 -5.56 3.62
C PHE A 219 -10.44 -5.95 2.24
N MET A 220 -11.35 -6.92 2.20
CA MET A 220 -12.03 -7.34 0.97
C MET A 220 -13.54 -7.28 1.16
N PRO A 221 -14.31 -6.85 0.14
CA PRO A 221 -15.76 -6.94 0.18
C PRO A 221 -16.21 -8.38 0.41
N GLY A 222 -17.24 -8.57 1.24
CA GLY A 222 -17.83 -9.88 1.51
C GLY A 222 -16.96 -10.84 2.32
N GLU A 223 -15.88 -10.34 2.95
CA GLU A 223 -15.00 -11.12 3.81
C GLU A 223 -14.64 -10.33 5.07
N TRP A 224 -14.60 -10.98 6.22
CA TRP A 224 -14.12 -10.42 7.48
C TRP A 224 -13.35 -11.47 8.27
N ARG A 225 -12.04 -11.46 8.12
CA ARG A 225 -11.17 -12.44 8.77
C ARG A 225 -10.96 -12.16 10.26
N PRO A 226 -10.75 -13.21 11.07
CA PRO A 226 -10.79 -14.64 10.72
C PRO A 226 -12.20 -15.22 10.78
N SER A 227 -13.23 -14.48 11.21
CA SER A 227 -14.57 -15.01 11.49
C SER A 227 -15.35 -15.40 10.22
N ASP A 228 -15.13 -14.72 9.10
CA ASP A 228 -15.66 -15.06 7.77
C ASP A 228 -14.53 -14.98 6.75
N ASP A 229 -13.65 -15.98 6.75
CA ASP A 229 -12.52 -16.09 5.83
C ASP A 229 -12.95 -16.85 4.57
N ARG A 230 -13.19 -16.12 3.50
CA ARG A 230 -13.57 -16.67 2.19
C ARG A 230 -12.37 -16.84 1.25
N GLY A 231 -11.18 -16.50 1.71
CA GLY A 231 -9.95 -16.63 0.97
C GLY A 231 -9.72 -15.53 -0.07
N TYR A 232 -10.51 -14.46 -0.07
CA TYR A 232 -10.37 -13.38 -1.07
C TYR A 232 -9.08 -12.61 -0.85
N LEU A 233 -8.85 -12.15 0.38
CA LEU A 233 -7.61 -11.47 0.74
C LEU A 233 -6.41 -12.39 0.59
N ARG A 234 -6.53 -13.66 1.00
CA ARG A 234 -5.49 -14.68 0.80
C ARG A 234 -5.10 -14.87 -0.66
N ALA A 235 -6.06 -14.79 -1.60
CA ALA A 235 -5.77 -14.88 -3.03
C ALA A 235 -4.87 -13.74 -3.52
N VAL A 236 -5.08 -12.52 -3.02
CA VAL A 236 -4.21 -11.36 -3.30
C VAL A 236 -2.80 -11.61 -2.77
N PHE A 237 -2.67 -12.03 -1.50
CA PHE A 237 -1.39 -12.32 -0.88
C PHE A 237 -0.65 -13.48 -1.55
N LYS A 238 -1.37 -14.55 -1.91
CA LYS A 238 -0.82 -15.66 -2.70
C LYS A 238 -0.26 -15.17 -4.04
N THR A 239 -1.01 -14.33 -4.74
CA THR A 239 -0.56 -13.76 -6.02
C THR A 239 0.68 -12.89 -5.85
N ALA A 240 0.74 -12.09 -4.78
CA ALA A 240 1.93 -11.30 -4.46
C ALA A 240 3.16 -12.19 -4.27
N LYS A 241 3.04 -13.27 -3.51
CA LYS A 241 4.11 -14.27 -3.32
C LYS A 241 4.56 -14.90 -4.65
N GLU A 242 3.61 -15.38 -5.45
CA GLU A 242 3.87 -16.06 -6.73
C GLU A 242 4.56 -15.15 -7.75
N THR A 243 4.19 -13.86 -7.78
CA THR A 243 4.72 -12.88 -8.73
C THR A 243 5.94 -12.12 -8.19
N LYS A 244 6.30 -12.31 -6.91
CA LYS A 244 7.30 -11.49 -6.22
C LYS A 244 6.93 -10.00 -6.18
N ALA A 245 5.64 -9.69 -6.16
CA ALA A 245 5.14 -8.37 -5.81
C ALA A 245 5.11 -8.22 -4.29
N GLY A 246 5.30 -7.02 -3.80
CA GLY A 246 5.17 -6.70 -2.38
C GLY A 246 3.72 -6.57 -1.93
N VAL A 247 3.55 -6.57 -0.63
CA VAL A 247 2.27 -6.37 0.06
C VAL A 247 2.40 -5.26 1.09
N GLY A 248 1.27 -4.68 1.48
CA GLY A 248 1.24 -3.67 2.52
C GLY A 248 -0.17 -3.20 2.82
N GLY A 249 -0.27 -2.04 3.43
CA GLY A 249 -1.55 -1.43 3.76
C GLY A 249 -1.45 0.06 3.99
N PRO A 250 -2.59 0.77 3.91
CA PRO A 250 -2.62 2.20 4.10
C PRO A 250 -2.47 2.63 5.56
N ASP A 251 -2.72 1.72 6.51
CA ASP A 251 -2.78 2.06 7.93
C ASP A 251 -1.77 1.25 8.75
N LEU A 252 -1.07 1.93 9.65
CA LEU A 252 -0.26 1.33 10.71
C LEU A 252 -0.91 1.59 12.07
N LEU A 253 -1.76 0.65 12.49
CA LEU A 253 -2.55 0.72 13.71
C LEU A 253 -2.20 -0.45 14.64
N PRO A 254 -1.16 -0.31 15.48
CA PRO A 254 -0.70 -1.37 16.36
C PRO A 254 -1.81 -1.98 17.20
N TYR A 255 -1.98 -3.31 17.09
CA TYR A 255 -2.95 -4.10 17.83
C TYR A 255 -4.43 -3.77 17.58
N GLN A 256 -4.76 -2.98 16.55
CA GLN A 256 -6.13 -2.74 16.14
C GLN A 256 -6.77 -4.04 15.64
N ARG A 257 -7.85 -4.48 16.30
CA ARG A 257 -8.46 -5.80 16.10
C ARG A 257 -8.77 -6.13 14.64
N GLY A 258 -9.37 -5.19 13.91
CA GLY A 258 -9.73 -5.41 12.50
C GLY A 258 -8.51 -5.68 11.64
N HIS A 259 -7.46 -4.86 11.74
CA HIS A 259 -6.22 -5.03 10.97
C HIS A 259 -5.45 -6.27 11.39
N MET A 260 -5.38 -6.56 12.70
CA MET A 260 -4.72 -7.76 13.22
C MET A 260 -5.32 -9.03 12.61
N GLY A 261 -6.65 -9.14 12.59
CA GLY A 261 -7.32 -10.33 12.06
C GLY A 261 -7.37 -10.41 10.55
N ASN A 262 -7.49 -9.27 9.85
CA ASN A 262 -7.61 -9.28 8.39
C ASN A 262 -6.26 -9.39 7.67
N SER A 263 -5.43 -8.34 7.73
CA SER A 263 -4.26 -8.22 6.86
C SER A 263 -2.92 -8.45 7.54
N TYR A 264 -2.75 -8.05 8.82
CA TYR A 264 -1.43 -8.05 9.45
C TYR A 264 -0.82 -9.44 9.62
N GLU A 265 -1.64 -10.46 9.90
CA GLU A 265 -1.15 -11.85 9.94
C GLU A 265 -0.63 -12.29 8.58
N LEU A 266 -1.37 -11.98 7.48
CA LEU A 266 -0.94 -12.32 6.13
C LEU A 266 0.32 -11.54 5.70
N ILE A 267 0.43 -10.26 6.07
CA ILE A 267 1.64 -9.48 5.86
C ILE A 267 2.83 -10.15 6.55
N LYS A 268 2.67 -10.52 7.81
CA LYS A 268 3.71 -11.20 8.60
C LYS A 268 4.11 -12.55 8.00
N GLU A 269 3.15 -13.32 7.48
CA GLU A 269 3.41 -14.61 6.82
C GLU A 269 4.31 -14.47 5.58
N LEU A 270 4.20 -13.36 4.84
CA LEU A 270 5.01 -13.10 3.64
C LEU A 270 6.28 -12.29 3.91
N ALA A 271 6.50 -11.85 5.14
CA ALA A 271 7.68 -11.08 5.51
C ALA A 271 8.98 -11.85 5.20
N GLY A 272 9.91 -11.18 4.51
CA GLY A 272 11.15 -11.79 4.03
C GLY A 272 11.05 -12.57 2.71
N GLU A 273 9.83 -12.88 2.24
CA GLU A 273 9.62 -13.50 0.93
C GLU A 273 9.32 -12.47 -0.18
N VAL A 274 8.63 -11.38 0.21
CA VAL A 274 8.30 -10.23 -0.64
C VAL A 274 8.53 -8.94 0.12
N THR A 275 8.57 -7.81 -0.58
CA THR A 275 8.65 -6.48 0.05
C THR A 275 7.37 -6.20 0.85
N VAL A 276 7.53 -5.74 2.08
CA VAL A 276 6.44 -5.26 2.95
C VAL A 276 6.53 -3.74 3.08
N ALA A 277 5.46 -3.03 2.70
CA ALA A 277 5.40 -1.57 2.74
C ALA A 277 4.11 -1.10 3.42
N ILE A 278 4.23 -0.34 4.51
CA ILE A 278 3.10 0.07 5.32
C ILE A 278 3.05 1.59 5.44
N ALA A 279 1.85 2.18 5.42
CA ALA A 279 1.70 3.62 5.60
C ALA A 279 1.13 3.98 6.97
N VAL A 280 1.53 5.15 7.44
CA VAL A 280 0.91 5.87 8.57
C VAL A 280 0.11 7.00 7.93
N GLN A 281 -1.21 6.87 7.89
CA GLN A 281 -2.11 7.88 7.33
C GLN A 281 -2.70 8.79 8.41
N ASP A 282 -3.47 9.78 7.99
CA ASP A 282 -4.18 10.70 8.88
C ASP A 282 -5.02 9.92 9.90
N GLY A 283 -4.92 10.32 11.17
CA GLY A 283 -5.54 9.63 12.30
C GLY A 283 -4.72 8.50 12.90
N ASN A 284 -3.74 7.93 12.19
CA ASN A 284 -2.93 6.83 12.73
C ASN A 284 -2.03 7.28 13.89
N TYR A 285 -1.52 8.51 13.85
CA TYR A 285 -0.74 9.07 14.98
C TYR A 285 -1.57 9.24 16.26
N ALA A 286 -2.89 9.46 16.12
CA ALA A 286 -3.80 9.60 17.24
C ALA A 286 -4.31 8.25 17.78
N HIS A 287 -3.94 7.13 17.15
CA HIS A 287 -4.38 5.79 17.55
C HIS A 287 -4.06 5.50 19.01
N ILE A 288 -5.05 4.97 19.72
CA ILE A 288 -4.87 4.50 21.11
C ILE A 288 -4.49 3.02 21.07
N ASN A 289 -3.29 2.72 21.55
CA ASN A 289 -2.82 1.35 21.66
C ASN A 289 -3.72 0.57 22.63
N PRO A 290 -4.47 -0.45 22.19
CA PRO A 290 -5.43 -1.16 23.04
C PRO A 290 -4.77 -1.96 24.17
N LYS A 291 -3.46 -2.19 24.10
CA LYS A 291 -2.71 -2.86 25.19
C LYS A 291 -2.33 -1.91 26.31
N THR A 292 -2.12 -0.64 26.02
CA THR A 292 -1.64 0.33 27.02
C THR A 292 -2.67 1.38 27.39
N GLY A 293 -3.72 1.56 26.58
CA GLY A 293 -4.73 2.62 26.73
C GLY A 293 -4.18 4.02 26.47
N LYS A 294 -2.97 4.15 25.88
CA LYS A 294 -2.33 5.43 25.57
C LYS A 294 -2.18 5.62 24.07
N ARG A 295 -2.06 6.88 23.64
CA ARG A 295 -1.72 7.22 22.25
C ARG A 295 -0.38 6.59 21.88
N VAL A 296 -0.31 6.02 20.67
CA VAL A 296 0.92 5.43 20.14
C VAL A 296 2.02 6.49 19.99
N THR A 297 3.25 6.10 20.24
CA THR A 297 4.45 6.91 19.99
C THR A 297 5.08 6.53 18.66
N ILE A 298 5.94 7.42 18.10
CA ILE A 298 6.72 7.09 16.88
C ILE A 298 7.57 5.84 17.10
N ALA A 299 8.19 5.67 18.27
CA ALA A 299 8.96 4.48 18.60
C ALA A 299 8.11 3.20 18.56
N GLU A 300 6.88 3.23 19.08
CA GLU A 300 5.95 2.07 19.03
C GLU A 300 5.50 1.78 17.60
N LEU A 301 5.24 2.79 16.77
CA LEU A 301 4.92 2.61 15.35
C LEU A 301 6.09 1.94 14.62
N ILE A 302 7.31 2.43 14.79
CA ILE A 302 8.52 1.84 14.20
C ILE A 302 8.71 0.41 14.69
N ALA A 303 8.64 0.15 15.99
CA ALA A 303 8.79 -1.18 16.55
C ALA A 303 7.72 -2.15 16.02
N PHE A 304 6.47 -1.70 15.89
CA PHE A 304 5.42 -2.55 15.32
C PHE A 304 5.65 -2.84 13.84
N ALA A 305 6.07 -1.84 13.06
CA ALA A 305 6.43 -2.04 11.66
C ALA A 305 7.61 -2.99 11.49
N SER A 306 8.72 -2.76 12.23
CA SER A 306 9.95 -3.53 12.10
C SER A 306 9.87 -4.92 12.74
N ASP A 307 9.34 -5.01 13.97
CA ASP A 307 9.44 -6.24 14.76
C ASP A 307 8.24 -7.17 14.57
N TYR A 308 7.05 -6.59 14.37
CA TYR A 308 5.83 -7.39 14.19
C TYR A 308 5.54 -7.66 12.72
N LEU A 309 5.44 -6.60 11.88
CA LEU A 309 5.12 -6.72 10.46
C LEU A 309 6.34 -7.08 9.61
N LYS A 310 7.57 -6.90 10.13
CA LYS A 310 8.83 -7.07 9.39
C LYS A 310 8.86 -6.22 8.11
N ALA A 311 8.32 -5.01 8.20
CA ALA A 311 8.22 -4.09 7.08
C ALA A 311 9.61 -3.67 6.56
N ASP A 312 9.68 -3.47 5.25
CA ASP A 312 10.84 -2.91 4.56
C ASP A 312 10.72 -1.38 4.42
N TYR A 313 9.49 -0.92 4.19
CA TYR A 313 9.18 0.49 3.96
C TYR A 313 8.07 0.97 4.88
N ILE A 314 8.22 2.20 5.37
CA ILE A 314 7.19 2.93 6.09
C ILE A 314 6.98 4.29 5.44
N PHE A 315 5.71 4.66 5.17
CA PHE A 315 5.31 5.91 4.58
C PHE A 315 4.60 6.77 5.62
N TRP A 316 5.18 7.89 6.00
CA TRP A 316 4.71 8.78 7.05
C TRP A 316 3.87 9.90 6.48
N CYS A 317 2.60 10.04 6.84
CA CYS A 317 1.81 11.20 6.44
C CYS A 317 2.28 12.47 7.15
N THR A 318 1.90 13.61 6.57
CA THR A 318 2.26 14.94 7.08
C THR A 318 1.16 15.57 7.94
N GLU A 319 0.43 14.73 8.71
CA GLU A 319 -0.61 15.19 9.64
C GLU A 319 -0.02 15.99 10.78
N GLU A 320 -0.47 17.24 10.91
CA GLU A 320 -0.06 18.11 12.01
C GLU A 320 -1.00 17.94 13.22
N PRO A 321 -0.50 18.15 14.46
CA PRO A 321 0.86 18.57 14.79
C PRO A 321 1.87 17.43 14.91
N TYR A 322 1.48 16.19 14.66
CA TYR A 322 2.27 14.97 14.91
C TYR A 322 3.52 14.89 14.04
N TYR A 323 3.38 15.26 12.75
CA TYR A 323 4.50 15.25 11.83
C TYR A 323 5.64 16.13 12.30
N SER A 324 5.35 17.40 12.60
CA SER A 324 6.39 18.36 13.01
C SER A 324 6.91 18.10 14.43
N ASN A 325 6.02 17.84 15.38
CA ASN A 325 6.41 17.78 16.79
C ASN A 325 6.96 16.40 17.20
N ASP A 326 6.35 15.31 16.71
CA ASP A 326 6.72 13.98 17.16
C ASP A 326 7.67 13.29 16.16
N LEU A 327 7.30 13.21 14.86
CA LEU A 327 8.05 12.44 13.88
C LEU A 327 9.39 13.10 13.51
N VAL A 328 9.37 14.35 13.07
CA VAL A 328 10.60 15.06 12.63
C VAL A 328 11.61 15.15 13.77
N GLY A 329 11.14 15.46 14.99
CA GLY A 329 11.97 15.49 16.18
C GLY A 329 12.61 14.13 16.52
N PHE A 330 11.88 13.03 16.28
CA PHE A 330 12.37 11.66 16.48
C PHE A 330 13.42 11.28 15.41
N MET A 331 13.14 11.58 14.15
CA MET A 331 13.96 11.17 13.00
C MET A 331 15.28 11.98 12.86
N ARG A 332 15.45 13.07 13.59
CA ARG A 332 16.69 13.88 13.61
C ARG A 332 17.67 13.49 14.72
N LYS A 333 17.27 12.61 15.63
CA LYS A 333 18.15 12.09 16.71
C LYS A 333 19.05 10.98 16.19
#